data_1a69490a94ec0f0ba74db15a94eaed52
#
_entry.id   1a69490a94ec0f0ba74db15a94eaed52
#
_cell.length_a   1.000
_cell.length_b   1.000
_cell.length_c   1.000
_cell.angle_alpha   90.00
_cell.angle_beta   90.00
_cell.angle_gamma   90.00
#
_symmetry.space_group_name_H-M   'P 1'
#
loop_
_entity.id
_entity.type
_entity.pdbx_description
1 polymer ?
#
loop_
_entity_poly.entity_id
_entity_poly.type
_entity_poly.pdbx_seq_one_letter_code
_entity_poly.pdbx_strand_id
1 'polypeptide(L)'
;MKSKAKVVIVGGGVVGVSALYHLAKKGWSDVVLLERKELTSGSTWHAAGLLPLFNMSYSVGQLHKYAVNLYKTLEEETGKNVGFSVVSNIRLASTKDRMDEYHQYAGVAQTIGVEVKFLKPKQVKEIWPLCNIEGLIGAIQHPEDGYIQPADLTQALATGARNRGAEIYR
;
A
#
# COMPACT_ATOMS: atom_id res chain seq x y z
N MET A 1 1.47 29.01 -14.73
CA MET A 1 2.33 28.40 -13.66
C MET A 1 2.78 29.50 -12.71
N LYS A 2 2.75 29.26 -11.42
CA LYS A 2 3.30 30.21 -10.42
C LYS A 2 4.78 30.46 -10.65
N SER A 3 5.25 31.67 -10.35
CA SER A 3 6.68 32.02 -10.39
C SER A 3 7.44 31.62 -9.11
N LYS A 4 6.74 31.36 -8.02
CA LYS A 4 7.27 30.98 -6.70
C LYS A 4 6.32 30.05 -5.99
N ALA A 5 6.84 29.14 -5.18
CA ALA A 5 6.09 28.29 -4.26
C ALA A 5 6.95 27.97 -3.03
N LYS A 6 6.31 27.72 -1.89
CA LYS A 6 7.03 27.29 -0.67
C LYS A 6 7.62 25.89 -0.81
N VAL A 7 6.91 25.00 -1.49
CA VAL A 7 7.37 23.63 -1.77
C VAL A 7 7.13 23.31 -3.22
N VAL A 8 8.15 22.79 -3.89
CA VAL A 8 8.05 22.25 -5.25
C VAL A 8 8.43 20.77 -5.20
N ILE A 9 7.52 19.92 -5.65
CA ILE A 9 7.71 18.49 -5.77
C ILE A 9 7.95 18.18 -7.25
N VAL A 10 8.99 17.42 -7.54
CA VAL A 10 9.33 17.01 -8.91
C VAL A 10 9.03 15.52 -9.08
N GLY A 11 8.13 15.21 -10.01
CA GLY A 11 7.71 13.86 -10.36
C GLY A 11 6.30 13.51 -9.90
N GLY A 12 5.45 13.12 -10.86
CA GLY A 12 4.03 12.80 -10.69
C GLY A 12 3.75 11.30 -10.51
N GLY A 13 4.71 10.53 -10.00
CA GLY A 13 4.48 9.16 -9.53
C GLY A 13 3.81 9.15 -8.14
N VAL A 14 3.45 7.95 -7.66
CA VAL A 14 2.74 7.78 -6.38
C VAL A 14 3.44 8.45 -5.20
N VAL A 15 4.78 8.44 -5.16
CA VAL A 15 5.56 9.04 -4.07
C VAL A 15 5.41 10.57 -4.06
N GLY A 16 5.63 11.23 -5.21
CA GLY A 16 5.52 12.69 -5.30
C GLY A 16 4.08 13.16 -5.08
N VAL A 17 3.11 12.47 -5.67
CA VAL A 17 1.69 12.80 -5.48
C VAL A 17 1.23 12.54 -4.05
N SER A 18 1.72 11.47 -3.40
CA SER A 18 1.46 11.23 -1.98
C SER A 18 2.04 12.33 -1.08
N ALA A 19 3.26 12.78 -1.36
CA ALA A 19 3.86 13.91 -0.64
C ALA A 19 3.02 15.20 -0.80
N LEU A 20 2.57 15.50 -2.03
CA LEU A 20 1.69 16.62 -2.32
C LEU A 20 0.38 16.53 -1.52
N TYR A 21 -0.27 15.36 -1.56
CA TYR A 21 -1.51 15.12 -0.84
C TYR A 21 -1.36 15.33 0.66
N HIS A 22 -0.30 14.77 1.27
CA HIS A 22 -0.10 14.87 2.71
C HIS A 22 0.28 16.28 3.16
N LEU A 23 1.05 17.01 2.37
CA LEU A 23 1.32 18.43 2.64
C LEU A 23 0.04 19.26 2.58
N ALA A 24 -0.76 19.09 1.53
CA ALA A 24 -2.04 19.77 1.39
C ALA A 24 -3.01 19.40 2.55
N LYS A 25 -3.06 18.12 2.93
CA LYS A 25 -3.86 17.63 4.07
C LYS A 25 -3.41 18.24 5.40
N LYS A 26 -2.14 18.61 5.54
CA LYS A 26 -1.58 19.32 6.71
C LYS A 26 -1.75 20.85 6.63
N GLY A 27 -2.50 21.36 5.65
CA GLY A 27 -2.79 22.80 5.51
C GLY A 27 -1.72 23.61 4.75
N TRP A 28 -0.78 22.96 4.05
CA TRP A 28 0.16 23.65 3.19
C TRP A 28 -0.53 24.01 1.86
N SER A 29 -0.87 25.29 1.68
CA SER A 29 -1.60 25.77 0.49
C SER A 29 -0.71 26.19 -0.67
N ASP A 30 0.59 26.43 -0.43
CA ASP A 30 1.55 26.89 -1.44
C ASP A 30 2.52 25.77 -1.83
N VAL A 31 1.94 24.67 -2.33
CA VAL A 31 2.65 23.47 -2.76
C VAL A 31 2.34 23.18 -4.22
N VAL A 32 3.38 22.93 -5.00
CA VAL A 32 3.32 22.68 -6.45
C VAL A 32 3.99 21.34 -6.76
N LEU A 33 3.38 20.56 -7.63
CA LEU A 33 4.00 19.39 -8.23
C LEU A 33 4.25 19.64 -9.72
N LEU A 34 5.44 19.32 -10.17
CA LEU A 34 5.85 19.37 -11.58
C LEU A 34 6.04 17.95 -12.11
N GLU A 35 5.35 17.61 -13.20
CA GLU A 35 5.53 16.37 -13.93
C GLU A 35 5.78 16.69 -15.40
N ARG A 36 6.77 16.04 -16.01
CA ARG A 36 7.14 16.29 -17.42
C ARG A 36 6.28 15.55 -18.44
N LYS A 37 5.49 14.57 -17.99
CA LYS A 37 4.59 13.73 -18.80
C LYS A 37 3.23 13.61 -18.10
N GLU A 38 2.55 12.49 -18.29
CA GLU A 38 1.34 12.18 -17.53
C GLU A 38 1.68 11.68 -16.13
N LEU A 39 0.79 11.97 -15.17
CA LEU A 39 0.91 11.34 -13.83
C LEU A 39 0.97 9.83 -13.98
N THR A 40 1.78 9.19 -13.18
CA THR A 40 2.01 7.74 -13.18
C THR A 40 2.86 7.17 -14.32
N SER A 41 3.24 7.95 -15.32
CA SER A 41 3.96 7.46 -16.51
C SER A 41 5.36 6.86 -16.27
N GLY A 42 5.89 7.02 -15.06
CA GLY A 42 7.15 6.39 -14.62
C GLY A 42 6.96 5.00 -14.03
N SER A 43 7.61 4.71 -12.91
CA SER A 43 7.58 3.39 -12.24
C SER A 43 6.21 3.02 -11.67
N THR A 44 5.35 3.99 -11.40
CA THR A 44 4.07 3.75 -10.70
C THR A 44 3.16 2.80 -11.46
N TRP A 45 2.99 2.98 -12.77
CA TRP A 45 2.08 2.13 -13.54
C TRP A 45 2.60 0.70 -13.77
N HIS A 46 3.90 0.45 -13.53
CA HIS A 46 4.51 -0.88 -13.60
C HIS A 46 4.37 -1.67 -12.28
N ALA A 47 3.90 -1.03 -11.20
CA ALA A 47 3.77 -1.68 -9.92
C ALA A 47 2.63 -2.70 -9.92
N ALA A 48 2.86 -3.85 -9.28
CA ALA A 48 1.86 -4.92 -9.18
C ALA A 48 0.64 -4.56 -8.30
N GLY A 49 0.74 -3.49 -7.52
CA GLY A 49 -0.34 -3.03 -6.66
C GLY A 49 -0.60 -3.88 -5.42
N LEU A 50 0.28 -4.82 -5.09
CA LEU A 50 0.13 -5.65 -3.89
C LEU A 50 0.42 -4.81 -2.63
N LEU A 51 -0.37 -5.04 -1.59
CA LEU A 51 -0.30 -4.35 -0.31
C LEU A 51 -0.01 -5.35 0.83
N PRO A 52 1.21 -5.94 0.89
CA PRO A 52 1.56 -6.88 1.93
C PRO A 52 1.91 -6.13 3.23
N LEU A 53 1.26 -6.52 4.33
CA LEU A 53 1.60 -6.02 5.66
C LEU A 53 2.79 -6.77 6.29
N PHE A 54 3.28 -7.83 5.65
CA PHE A 54 4.46 -8.58 6.09
C PHE A 54 5.71 -7.71 6.00
N ASN A 55 6.22 -7.28 7.16
CA ASN A 55 7.49 -6.56 7.26
C ASN A 55 8.12 -6.75 8.64
N MET A 56 9.42 -7.09 8.67
CA MET A 56 10.18 -7.27 9.92
C MET A 56 10.56 -5.95 10.59
N SER A 57 10.43 -4.81 9.92
CA SER A 57 10.69 -3.50 10.48
C SER A 57 9.41 -2.89 11.07
N TYR A 58 9.44 -2.57 12.34
CA TYR A 58 8.34 -1.85 13.01
C TYR A 58 7.96 -0.56 12.28
N SER A 59 8.94 0.29 11.94
CA SER A 59 8.69 1.58 11.30
C SER A 59 8.06 1.43 9.91
N VAL A 60 8.54 0.47 9.11
CA VAL A 60 7.96 0.19 7.79
C VAL A 60 6.57 -0.42 7.93
N GLY A 61 6.36 -1.31 8.90
CA GLY A 61 5.04 -1.88 9.19
C GLY A 61 4.01 -0.82 9.58
N GLN A 62 4.39 0.15 10.41
CA GLN A 62 3.51 1.30 10.74
C GLN A 62 3.17 2.14 9.51
N LEU A 63 4.14 2.37 8.60
CA LEU A 63 3.90 3.08 7.35
C LEU A 63 2.92 2.33 6.45
N HIS A 64 3.10 1.02 6.30
CA HIS A 64 2.18 0.17 5.52
C HIS A 64 0.77 0.17 6.11
N LYS A 65 0.63 0.02 7.43
CA LYS A 65 -0.65 0.07 8.13
C LYS A 65 -1.36 1.43 7.92
N TYR A 66 -0.62 2.52 8.04
CA TYR A 66 -1.15 3.86 7.75
C TYR A 66 -1.65 3.95 6.29
N ALA A 67 -0.86 3.48 5.34
CA ALA A 67 -1.19 3.52 3.92
C ALA A 67 -2.47 2.73 3.61
N VAL A 68 -2.58 1.50 4.10
CA VAL A 68 -3.78 0.66 3.92
C VAL A 68 -5.03 1.35 4.51
N ASN A 69 -4.92 1.93 5.71
CA ASN A 69 -6.04 2.64 6.32
C ASN A 69 -6.45 3.90 5.53
N LEU A 70 -5.48 4.63 4.97
CA LEU A 70 -5.77 5.76 4.08
C LEU A 70 -6.52 5.29 2.82
N TYR A 71 -6.10 4.19 2.21
CA TYR A 71 -6.70 3.71 0.96
C TYR A 71 -8.14 3.27 1.14
N LYS A 72 -8.52 2.75 2.31
CA LYS A 72 -9.91 2.39 2.67
C LYS A 72 -10.87 3.59 2.61
N THR A 73 -10.38 4.81 2.85
CA THR A 73 -11.21 6.03 2.94
C THR A 73 -11.04 6.98 1.75
N LEU A 74 -10.07 6.72 0.88
CA LEU A 74 -9.68 7.67 -0.16
C LEU A 74 -10.76 7.84 -1.25
N GLU A 75 -11.51 6.78 -1.54
CA GLU A 75 -12.63 6.83 -2.49
C GLU A 75 -13.76 7.74 -1.98
N GLU A 76 -14.13 7.61 -0.70
CA GLU A 76 -15.12 8.48 -0.06
C GLU A 76 -14.67 9.95 -0.07
N GLU A 77 -13.39 10.19 0.21
CA GLU A 77 -12.80 11.54 0.25
C GLU A 77 -12.72 12.20 -1.12
N THR A 78 -12.44 11.45 -2.17
CA THR A 78 -12.08 12.00 -3.49
C THR A 78 -13.09 11.73 -4.60
N GLY A 79 -14.04 10.84 -4.37
CA GLY A 79 -14.95 10.34 -5.39
C GLY A 79 -14.28 9.49 -6.47
N LYS A 80 -13.02 9.02 -6.23
CA LYS A 80 -12.24 8.22 -7.18
C LYS A 80 -12.06 6.81 -6.65
N ASN A 81 -12.56 5.83 -7.40
CA ASN A 81 -12.27 4.43 -7.09
C ASN A 81 -10.77 4.15 -7.27
N VAL A 82 -10.16 3.53 -6.27
CA VAL A 82 -8.73 3.21 -6.26
C VAL A 82 -8.46 1.73 -6.53
N GLY A 83 -9.52 0.95 -6.80
CA GLY A 83 -9.42 -0.49 -7.02
C GLY A 83 -8.90 -1.26 -5.79
N PHE A 84 -9.13 -0.72 -4.58
CA PHE A 84 -8.68 -1.36 -3.35
C PHE A 84 -9.56 -2.57 -3.01
N SER A 85 -8.94 -3.73 -2.86
CA SER A 85 -9.61 -4.98 -2.51
C SER A 85 -8.84 -5.72 -1.44
N VAL A 86 -9.52 -6.09 -0.36
CA VAL A 86 -8.97 -6.96 0.69
C VAL A 86 -9.28 -8.41 0.30
N VAL A 87 -8.25 -9.17 -0.01
CA VAL A 87 -8.37 -10.56 -0.49
C VAL A 87 -7.53 -11.54 0.33
N SER A 88 -6.86 -11.05 1.37
CA SER A 88 -5.89 -11.81 2.15
C SER A 88 -4.58 -12.11 1.38
N ASN A 89 -3.56 -12.50 2.11
CA ASN A 89 -2.30 -13.00 1.58
C ASN A 89 -1.91 -14.26 2.37
N ILE A 90 -1.44 -15.29 1.67
CA ILE A 90 -0.95 -16.53 2.27
C ILE A 90 0.50 -16.72 1.84
N ARG A 91 1.40 -16.88 2.83
CA ARG A 91 2.81 -17.22 2.59
C ARG A 91 3.05 -18.64 3.05
N LEU A 92 3.48 -19.46 2.11
CA LEU A 92 3.68 -20.90 2.32
C LEU A 92 5.05 -21.16 2.95
N ALA A 93 5.15 -22.19 3.78
CA ALA A 93 6.40 -22.68 4.37
C ALA A 93 6.56 -24.18 4.11
N SER A 94 7.61 -24.53 3.36
CA SER A 94 8.02 -25.91 3.09
C SER A 94 9.22 -26.35 3.93
N THR A 95 9.77 -25.46 4.76
CA THR A 95 10.89 -25.74 5.66
C THR A 95 10.60 -25.26 7.07
N LYS A 96 11.23 -25.91 8.05
CA LYS A 96 11.12 -25.50 9.45
C LYS A 96 11.65 -24.07 9.64
N ASP A 97 12.78 -23.74 9.03
CA ASP A 97 13.40 -22.41 9.16
C ASP A 97 12.44 -21.31 8.69
N ARG A 98 11.67 -21.55 7.59
CA ARG A 98 10.66 -20.62 7.13
C ARG A 98 9.50 -20.47 8.12
N MET A 99 9.09 -21.54 8.78
CA MET A 99 8.07 -21.44 9.83
C MET A 99 8.60 -20.70 11.06
N ASP A 100 9.84 -20.94 11.45
CA ASP A 100 10.47 -20.23 12.57
C ASP A 100 10.58 -18.71 12.28
N GLU A 101 10.92 -18.33 11.04
CA GLU A 101 10.87 -16.92 10.59
C GLU A 101 9.44 -16.32 10.72
N TYR A 102 8.41 -17.08 10.35
CA TYR A 102 7.04 -16.61 10.49
C TYR A 102 6.61 -16.45 11.96
N HIS A 103 7.08 -17.32 12.86
CA HIS A 103 6.86 -17.16 14.30
C HIS A 103 7.54 -15.91 14.86
N GLN A 104 8.79 -15.63 14.43
CA GLN A 104 9.47 -14.38 14.81
C GLN A 104 8.72 -13.17 14.28
N TYR A 105 8.29 -13.21 13.01
CA TYR A 105 7.52 -12.13 12.42
C TYR A 105 6.19 -11.90 13.16
N ALA A 106 5.50 -12.94 13.60
CA ALA A 106 4.24 -12.79 14.33
C ALA A 106 4.38 -11.92 15.60
N GLY A 107 5.52 -12.01 16.28
CA GLY A 107 5.85 -11.10 17.38
C GLY A 107 5.97 -9.64 16.94
N VAL A 108 6.62 -9.38 15.80
CA VAL A 108 6.70 -8.03 15.21
C VAL A 108 5.33 -7.54 14.78
N ALA A 109 4.54 -8.38 14.09
CA ALA A 109 3.19 -8.06 13.65
C ALA A 109 2.29 -7.63 14.83
N GLN A 110 2.39 -8.34 15.97
CA GLN A 110 1.67 -7.99 17.18
C GLN A 110 2.03 -6.58 17.68
N THR A 111 3.30 -6.19 17.67
CA THR A 111 3.72 -4.83 18.08
C THR A 111 3.22 -3.74 17.14
N ILE A 112 3.07 -4.05 15.86
CA ILE A 112 2.51 -3.15 14.84
C ILE A 112 0.97 -3.10 14.93
N GLY A 113 0.35 -4.13 15.52
CA GLY A 113 -1.10 -4.31 15.54
C GLY A 113 -1.63 -4.82 14.20
N VAL A 114 -0.90 -5.74 13.55
CA VAL A 114 -1.29 -6.46 12.33
C VAL A 114 -1.72 -7.87 12.71
N GLU A 115 -2.93 -8.27 12.27
CA GLU A 115 -3.42 -9.62 12.49
C GLU A 115 -2.72 -10.61 11.58
N VAL A 116 -2.26 -11.73 12.16
CA VAL A 116 -1.72 -12.86 11.42
C VAL A 116 -2.33 -14.17 11.93
N LYS A 117 -2.51 -15.14 11.02
CA LYS A 117 -3.01 -16.47 11.35
C LYS A 117 -2.04 -17.53 10.85
N PHE A 118 -1.72 -18.50 11.70
CA PHE A 118 -0.98 -19.69 11.27
C PHE A 118 -1.95 -20.71 10.70
N LEU A 119 -1.62 -21.28 9.56
CA LEU A 119 -2.45 -22.25 8.86
C LEU A 119 -1.72 -23.58 8.75
N LYS A 120 -2.43 -24.68 9.01
CA LYS A 120 -2.01 -26.04 8.65
C LYS A 120 -2.21 -26.26 7.15
N PRO A 121 -1.50 -27.20 6.50
CA PRO A 121 -1.65 -27.46 5.06
C PRO A 121 -3.10 -27.70 4.62
N LYS A 122 -3.90 -28.42 5.39
CA LYS A 122 -5.33 -28.66 5.08
C LYS A 122 -6.13 -27.35 5.05
N GLN A 123 -5.88 -26.41 5.96
CA GLN A 123 -6.55 -25.11 6.00
C GLN A 123 -6.14 -24.24 4.81
N VAL A 124 -4.87 -24.33 4.36
CA VAL A 124 -4.45 -23.68 3.12
C VAL A 124 -5.24 -24.22 1.93
N LYS A 125 -5.43 -25.55 1.85
CA LYS A 125 -6.21 -26.19 0.79
C LYS A 125 -7.68 -25.79 0.78
N GLU A 126 -8.28 -25.58 1.95
CA GLU A 126 -9.66 -25.10 2.09
C GLU A 126 -9.82 -23.67 1.57
N ILE A 127 -8.86 -22.78 1.87
CA ILE A 127 -8.88 -21.36 1.43
C ILE A 127 -8.49 -21.25 -0.05
N TRP A 128 -7.53 -22.06 -0.48
CA TRP A 128 -6.99 -22.04 -1.84
C TRP A 128 -7.00 -23.46 -2.45
N PRO A 129 -8.13 -23.89 -3.00
CA PRO A 129 -8.30 -25.25 -3.51
C PRO A 129 -7.33 -25.69 -4.62
N LEU A 130 -6.78 -24.73 -5.39
CA LEU A 130 -5.81 -25.00 -6.44
C LEU A 130 -4.37 -25.20 -5.92
N CYS A 131 -4.10 -24.85 -4.65
CA CYS A 131 -2.77 -24.96 -4.09
C CYS A 131 -2.35 -26.44 -3.94
N ASN A 132 -1.16 -26.80 -4.43
CA ASN A 132 -0.55 -28.08 -4.05
C ASN A 132 0.06 -27.93 -2.65
N ILE A 133 -0.37 -28.80 -1.74
CA ILE A 133 0.07 -28.80 -0.33
C ILE A 133 1.09 -29.89 -0.02
N GLU A 134 1.54 -30.65 -0.99
CA GLU A 134 2.58 -31.68 -0.82
C GLU A 134 3.89 -31.03 -0.37
N GLY A 135 4.51 -31.56 0.68
CA GLY A 135 5.73 -31.01 1.28
C GLY A 135 5.52 -29.69 2.04
N LEU A 136 4.29 -29.18 2.16
CA LEU A 136 4.00 -27.98 2.93
C LEU A 136 3.97 -28.31 4.42
N ILE A 137 4.73 -27.54 5.23
CA ILE A 137 4.73 -27.65 6.69
C ILE A 137 3.61 -26.81 7.30
N GLY A 138 3.37 -25.63 6.73
CA GLY A 138 2.35 -24.70 7.17
C GLY A 138 2.37 -23.42 6.37
N ALA A 139 1.65 -22.41 6.85
CA ALA A 139 1.62 -21.09 6.24
C ALA A 139 1.32 -20.02 7.28
N ILE A 140 1.59 -18.76 6.92
CA ILE A 140 1.08 -17.59 7.61
C ILE A 140 0.13 -16.82 6.70
N GLN A 141 -1.00 -16.41 7.22
CA GLN A 141 -2.02 -15.62 6.53
C GLN A 141 -2.10 -14.22 7.13
N HIS A 142 -2.25 -13.22 6.26
CA HIS A 142 -2.59 -11.84 6.60
C HIS A 142 -4.00 -11.55 6.07
N PRO A 143 -5.02 -11.56 6.91
CA PRO A 143 -6.41 -11.39 6.47
C PRO A 143 -6.69 -10.03 5.84
N GLU A 144 -5.99 -8.98 6.28
CA GLU A 144 -6.19 -7.60 5.82
C GLU A 144 -5.33 -7.20 4.60
N ASP A 145 -4.47 -8.09 4.12
CA ASP A 145 -3.70 -7.85 2.91
C ASP A 145 -4.62 -7.82 1.67
N GLY A 146 -4.20 -7.04 0.69
CA GLY A 146 -4.97 -6.87 -0.52
C GLY A 146 -4.16 -6.34 -1.68
N TYR A 147 -4.85 -5.75 -2.62
CA TYR A 147 -4.25 -5.08 -3.77
C TYR A 147 -4.99 -3.78 -4.09
N ILE A 148 -4.36 -2.95 -4.88
CA ILE A 148 -4.86 -1.65 -5.32
C ILE A 148 -4.40 -1.39 -6.76
N GLN A 149 -5.09 -0.51 -7.48
CA GLN A 149 -4.62 -0.03 -8.78
C GLN A 149 -3.68 1.18 -8.57
N PRO A 150 -2.36 1.03 -8.82
CA PRO A 150 -1.38 2.08 -8.51
C PRO A 150 -1.64 3.40 -9.24
N ALA A 151 -2.10 3.34 -10.49
CA ALA A 151 -2.43 4.52 -11.26
C ALA A 151 -3.65 5.24 -10.69
N ASP A 152 -4.72 4.50 -10.37
CA ASP A 152 -5.96 5.07 -9.83
C ASP A 152 -5.75 5.65 -8.44
N LEU A 153 -4.97 4.95 -7.58
CA LEU A 153 -4.53 5.49 -6.29
C LEU A 153 -3.84 6.85 -6.46
N THR A 154 -2.91 6.94 -7.42
CA THR A 154 -2.18 8.18 -7.65
C THR A 154 -3.10 9.31 -8.13
N GLN A 155 -4.06 9.01 -8.99
CA GLN A 155 -5.06 9.98 -9.45
C GLN A 155 -6.00 10.42 -8.31
N ALA A 156 -6.39 9.50 -7.43
CA ALA A 156 -7.20 9.82 -6.26
C ALA A 156 -6.45 10.75 -5.28
N LEU A 157 -5.19 10.44 -4.97
CA LEU A 157 -4.32 11.31 -4.16
C LEU A 157 -4.14 12.69 -4.81
N ALA A 158 -3.94 12.75 -6.14
CA ALA A 158 -3.83 14.02 -6.87
C ALA A 158 -5.14 14.84 -6.78
N THR A 159 -6.28 14.18 -6.88
CA THR A 159 -7.59 14.81 -6.70
C THR A 159 -7.75 15.35 -5.28
N GLY A 160 -7.43 14.57 -4.26
CA GLY A 160 -7.48 14.99 -2.87
C GLY A 160 -6.54 16.16 -2.54
N ALA A 161 -5.38 16.22 -3.20
CA ALA A 161 -4.46 17.35 -3.09
C ALA A 161 -5.03 18.62 -3.74
N ARG A 162 -5.58 18.51 -4.97
CA ARG A 162 -6.22 19.64 -5.68
C ARG A 162 -7.43 20.20 -4.94
N ASN A 163 -8.25 19.34 -4.36
CA ASN A 163 -9.40 19.75 -3.55
C ASN A 163 -9.00 20.60 -2.33
N ARG A 164 -7.71 20.54 -1.94
CA ARG A 164 -7.10 21.32 -0.85
C ARG A 164 -6.21 22.46 -1.35
N GLY A 165 -6.29 22.82 -2.63
CA GLY A 165 -5.60 23.95 -3.21
C GLY A 165 -4.16 23.71 -3.69
N ALA A 166 -3.66 22.46 -3.67
CA ALA A 166 -2.37 22.14 -4.28
C ALA A 166 -2.44 22.18 -5.81
N GLU A 167 -1.37 22.61 -6.46
CA GLU A 167 -1.30 22.75 -7.91
C GLU A 167 -0.42 21.66 -8.53
N ILE A 168 -0.85 21.12 -9.66
CA ILE A 168 -0.11 20.12 -10.44
C ILE A 168 0.06 20.66 -11.85
N TYR A 169 1.28 20.82 -12.31
CA TYR A 169 1.65 21.23 -13.66
C TYR A 169 2.33 20.06 -14.39
N ARG A 170 1.94 19.90 -15.68
CA ARG A 170 2.51 18.94 -16.63
C ARG A 170 3.14 19.65 -17.80
#